data_2355274541ea4987e462e8e50f80aa97
#
_entry.id   2355274541ea4987e462e8e50f80aa97
#
_cell.length_a   1.000
_cell.length_b   1.000
_cell.length_c   1.000
_cell.angle_alpha   90.00
_cell.angle_beta   90.00
_cell.angle_gamma   90.00
#
_symmetry.space_group_name_H-M   'P 1'
#
loop_
_entity.id
_entity.type
_entity.pdbx_description
1 polymer ?
#
loop_
_entity_poly.entity_id
_entity_poly.type
_entity_poly.pdbx_seq_one_letter_code
_entity_poly.pdbx_strand_id
1 'polypeptide(L)'
;MTPTLRRRIGFEIELMAPRGRSRRSLAYDLAGRHGGRIRPVWHQDSEPSLVPGLGRFLHLTQGFEVTRADGSPLCTLVDDITLLDGLDPRTPPPPGWYRVLSDDERLLALIAKQGDPAAPLETVLAPVAALWGTEPELVGDVVRLDDAGRNTIALAAPQGGERERPCEIVTPPLATGHQDALAELLEPARELGFTVPNEAAVHLHLDGAPFRDPRVLANVVLLFAYWREPLRELLQTNPACRRLAPLPEQLVAAASRPEPGFDDLYKGAEEGELSKYFDVNLTQLLSAHPLRDTLEVRILPGALDAAEIVNRAALIELLLDRCLEPEPFPHAPVGNGSLDDLLELAAESLAARG
;
A
#
# COMPACT_ATOMS: atom_id res chain seq x y z
N MET A 1 7.17 -23.64 15.48
CA MET A 1 8.22 -22.64 15.31
C MET A 1 7.74 -21.71 14.19
N THR A 2 7.73 -20.41 14.40
CA THR A 2 7.44 -19.45 13.32
C THR A 2 8.64 -19.41 12.37
N PRO A 3 8.43 -19.41 11.04
CA PRO A 3 9.52 -19.33 10.08
C PRO A 3 10.26 -18.00 10.19
N THR A 4 11.54 -18.00 9.88
CA THR A 4 12.37 -16.80 9.83
C THR A 4 12.42 -16.31 8.38
N LEU A 5 11.99 -15.08 8.12
CA LEU A 5 12.14 -14.44 6.82
C LEU A 5 13.60 -14.04 6.61
N ARG A 6 14.10 -14.26 5.39
CA ARG A 6 15.50 -13.97 5.01
C ARG A 6 15.63 -12.64 4.26
N ARG A 7 14.51 -12.18 3.65
CA ARG A 7 14.47 -10.95 2.87
C ARG A 7 14.14 -9.74 3.72
N ARG A 8 14.60 -8.60 3.26
CA ARG A 8 14.15 -7.31 3.77
C ARG A 8 12.76 -7.03 3.23
N ILE A 9 11.78 -6.88 4.14
CA ILE A 9 10.36 -6.72 3.78
C ILE A 9 9.76 -5.52 4.51
N GLY A 10 9.09 -4.63 3.78
CA GLY A 10 8.17 -3.65 4.32
C GLY A 10 6.75 -4.23 4.36
N PHE A 11 5.98 -3.86 5.37
CA PHE A 11 4.60 -4.30 5.53
C PHE A 11 3.67 -3.08 5.53
N GLU A 12 2.55 -3.20 4.82
CA GLU A 12 1.39 -2.33 4.94
C GLU A 12 0.26 -3.19 5.52
N ILE A 13 -0.30 -2.78 6.68
CA ILE A 13 -1.28 -3.59 7.42
C ILE A 13 -2.52 -2.74 7.64
N GLU A 14 -3.62 -3.13 7.03
CA GLU A 14 -4.87 -2.41 7.02
C GLU A 14 -5.75 -2.77 8.21
N LEU A 15 -6.11 -1.77 9.02
CA LEU A 15 -6.89 -1.90 10.24
C LEU A 15 -7.97 -0.82 10.35
N MET A 16 -8.92 -1.04 11.26
CA MET A 16 -9.97 -0.09 11.61
C MET A 16 -9.95 0.23 13.10
N ALA A 17 -9.80 1.51 13.45
CA ALA A 17 -9.94 1.96 14.82
C ALA A 17 -11.39 1.83 15.32
N PRO A 18 -11.63 1.53 16.59
CA PRO A 18 -12.98 1.59 17.15
C PRO A 18 -13.52 3.02 17.18
N ARG A 19 -14.83 3.19 17.28
CA ARG A 19 -15.44 4.53 17.42
C ARG A 19 -14.87 5.28 18.62
N GLY A 20 -14.61 6.57 18.41
CA GLY A 20 -13.95 7.44 19.41
C GLY A 20 -12.43 7.31 19.48
N ARG A 21 -11.85 6.48 18.62
CA ARG A 21 -10.40 6.35 18.39
C ARG A 21 -10.07 6.61 16.93
N SER A 22 -8.79 6.77 16.66
CA SER A 22 -8.30 7.07 15.31
C SER A 22 -6.88 6.52 15.12
N ARG A 23 -6.36 6.54 13.89
CA ARG A 23 -4.93 6.28 13.62
C ARG A 23 -4.00 7.19 14.43
N ARG A 24 -4.43 8.42 14.74
CA ARG A 24 -3.70 9.33 15.67
C ARG A 24 -3.61 8.76 17.08
N SER A 25 -4.67 8.09 17.56
CA SER A 25 -4.67 7.47 18.89
C SER A 25 -3.61 6.36 19.00
N LEU A 26 -3.47 5.55 17.95
CA LEU A 26 -2.44 4.51 17.89
C LEU A 26 -1.03 5.13 17.79
N ALA A 27 -0.87 6.22 17.01
CA ALA A 27 0.41 6.92 16.95
C ALA A 27 0.87 7.41 18.31
N TYR A 28 -0.02 8.00 19.11
CA TYR A 28 0.31 8.46 20.49
C TYR A 28 0.68 7.30 21.41
N ASP A 29 -0.05 6.19 21.34
CA ASP A 29 0.23 5.02 22.18
C ASP A 29 1.58 4.41 21.84
N LEU A 30 1.87 4.20 20.55
CA LEU A 30 3.15 3.68 20.07
C LEU A 30 4.32 4.59 20.46
N ALA A 31 4.21 5.91 20.23
CA ALA A 31 5.24 6.85 20.62
C ALA A 31 5.49 6.83 22.14
N GLY A 32 4.43 6.75 22.94
CA GLY A 32 4.53 6.67 24.41
C GLY A 32 5.26 5.42 24.86
N ARG A 33 4.96 4.24 24.31
CA ARG A 33 5.60 2.96 24.64
C ARG A 33 7.08 2.94 24.29
N HIS A 34 7.47 3.59 23.20
CA HIS A 34 8.84 3.59 22.71
C HIS A 34 9.65 4.84 23.11
N GLY A 35 9.08 5.72 23.95
CA GLY A 35 9.71 6.99 24.33
C GLY A 35 10.03 7.89 23.14
N GLY A 36 9.29 7.70 22.06
CA GLY A 36 9.54 8.29 20.75
C GLY A 36 8.76 9.58 20.48
N ARG A 37 8.65 9.94 19.22
CA ARG A 37 7.99 11.16 18.76
C ARG A 37 7.02 10.85 17.63
N ILE A 38 6.02 11.74 17.48
CA ILE A 38 5.07 11.74 16.37
C ILE A 38 5.35 12.96 15.52
N ARG A 39 5.38 12.76 14.20
CA ARG A 39 5.42 13.82 13.21
C ARG A 39 4.23 13.66 12.26
N PRO A 40 3.31 14.62 12.18
CA PRO A 40 2.29 14.64 11.16
C PRO A 40 2.92 14.66 9.77
N VAL A 41 2.36 13.88 8.84
CA VAL A 41 2.81 13.79 7.46
C VAL A 41 1.60 13.80 6.53
N TRP A 42 1.81 14.24 5.28
CA TRP A 42 0.81 14.06 4.25
C TRP A 42 0.91 12.65 3.67
N HIS A 43 -0.25 12.02 3.55
CA HIS A 43 -0.45 10.82 2.75
C HIS A 43 -1.24 11.16 1.51
N GLN A 44 -0.69 10.84 0.32
CA GLN A 44 -1.39 11.00 -0.94
C GLN A 44 -2.03 9.68 -1.34
N ASP A 45 -3.34 9.69 -1.52
CA ASP A 45 -4.08 8.57 -2.07
C ASP A 45 -4.83 8.98 -3.35
N SER A 46 -5.31 8.00 -4.08
CA SER A 46 -6.05 8.19 -5.31
C SER A 46 -7.21 7.21 -5.39
N GLU A 47 -8.33 7.69 -5.86
CA GLU A 47 -9.50 6.89 -6.16
C GLU A 47 -9.97 7.13 -7.60
N PRO A 48 -10.65 6.16 -8.24
CA PRO A 48 -11.27 6.38 -9.54
C PRO A 48 -12.22 7.56 -9.48
N SER A 49 -12.09 8.51 -10.42
CA SER A 49 -12.98 9.65 -10.49
C SER A 49 -14.31 9.27 -11.12
N LEU A 50 -15.40 9.78 -10.54
CA LEU A 50 -16.74 9.73 -11.17
C LEU A 50 -16.97 10.90 -12.13
N VAL A 51 -16.03 11.85 -12.24
CA VAL A 51 -16.13 13.01 -13.12
C VAL A 51 -15.67 12.59 -14.53
N PRO A 52 -16.52 12.80 -15.56
CA PRO A 52 -16.14 12.51 -16.94
C PRO A 52 -14.88 13.28 -17.34
N GLY A 53 -13.92 12.55 -17.94
CA GLY A 53 -12.62 13.12 -18.37
C GLY A 53 -11.55 13.22 -17.30
N LEU A 54 -11.86 13.00 -16.01
CA LEU A 54 -10.90 12.91 -14.93
C LEU A 54 -10.74 11.44 -14.54
N GLY A 55 -9.62 10.81 -14.90
CA GLY A 55 -9.39 9.38 -14.68
C GLY A 55 -9.24 9.00 -13.20
N ARG A 56 -8.60 9.86 -12.40
CA ARG A 56 -8.36 9.67 -10.97
C ARG A 56 -8.64 10.94 -10.20
N PHE A 57 -9.15 10.76 -8.99
CA PHE A 57 -9.29 11.82 -8.00
C PHE A 57 -8.16 11.70 -6.98
N LEU A 58 -7.39 12.77 -6.83
CA LEU A 58 -6.21 12.81 -5.96
C LEU A 58 -6.49 13.66 -4.72
N HIS A 59 -6.00 13.19 -3.57
CA HIS A 59 -6.13 13.91 -2.32
C HIS A 59 -4.96 13.64 -1.36
N LEU A 60 -4.78 14.58 -0.45
CA LEU A 60 -3.89 14.43 0.69
C LEU A 60 -4.71 14.30 1.96
N THR A 61 -4.35 13.35 2.80
CA THR A 61 -4.89 13.18 4.15
C THR A 61 -3.78 13.21 5.19
N GLN A 62 -4.14 13.43 6.44
CA GLN A 62 -3.18 13.41 7.56
C GLN A 62 -2.78 11.98 7.89
N GLY A 63 -1.47 11.73 7.87
CA GLY A 63 -0.81 10.57 8.45
C GLY A 63 0.09 10.96 9.62
N PHE A 64 0.67 9.96 10.28
CA PHE A 64 1.50 10.13 11.46
C PHE A 64 2.72 9.22 11.37
N GLU A 65 3.88 9.82 11.22
CA GLU A 65 5.15 9.12 11.34
C GLU A 65 5.51 9.00 12.82
N VAL A 66 5.85 7.80 13.26
CA VAL A 66 6.25 7.49 14.63
C VAL A 66 7.70 7.04 14.62
N THR A 67 8.51 7.67 15.47
CA THR A 67 9.92 7.31 15.69
C THR A 67 10.14 6.78 17.08
N ARG A 68 11.21 6.02 17.28
CA ARG A 68 11.69 5.57 18.60
C ARG A 68 12.42 6.69 19.33
N ALA A 69 12.82 6.46 20.59
CA ALA A 69 13.57 7.41 21.40
C ALA A 69 14.90 7.83 20.76
N ASP A 70 15.55 6.92 20.02
CA ASP A 70 16.81 7.16 19.31
C ASP A 70 16.62 7.88 17.97
N GLY A 71 15.38 8.17 17.58
CA GLY A 71 15.04 8.79 16.30
C GLY A 71 14.90 7.82 15.13
N SER A 72 15.12 6.51 15.32
CA SER A 72 14.88 5.52 14.28
C SER A 72 13.40 5.42 13.95
N PRO A 73 13.02 5.16 12.67
CA PRO A 73 11.63 5.04 12.29
C PRO A 73 11.01 3.78 12.91
N LEU A 74 9.79 3.90 13.46
CA LEU A 74 9.00 2.79 13.96
C LEU A 74 7.95 2.37 12.94
N CYS A 75 7.07 3.28 12.55
CA CYS A 75 6.06 3.08 11.49
C CYS A 75 5.49 4.43 11.04
N THR A 76 4.71 4.39 9.96
CA THR A 76 3.83 5.48 9.56
C THR A 76 2.39 4.98 9.55
N LEU A 77 1.46 5.77 10.08
CA LEU A 77 0.04 5.46 10.14
C LEU A 77 -0.72 6.38 9.19
N VAL A 78 -1.39 5.81 8.18
CA VAL A 78 -2.07 6.57 7.13
C VAL A 78 -3.52 6.15 6.96
N ASP A 79 -4.28 6.92 6.19
CA ASP A 79 -5.62 6.55 5.74
C ASP A 79 -5.52 5.58 4.57
N ASP A 80 -6.39 4.59 4.48
CA ASP A 80 -6.68 3.86 3.25
C ASP A 80 -8.14 4.09 2.87
N ILE A 81 -8.35 4.75 1.72
CA ILE A 81 -9.67 5.10 1.22
C ILE A 81 -10.56 3.88 0.92
N THR A 82 -9.94 2.70 0.74
CA THR A 82 -10.68 1.45 0.46
C THR A 82 -11.37 0.86 1.66
N LEU A 83 -10.92 1.19 2.86
CA LEU A 83 -11.51 0.69 4.11
C LEU A 83 -12.79 1.44 4.43
N LEU A 84 -13.92 0.77 4.25
CA LEU A 84 -15.27 1.33 4.38
C LEU A 84 -16.12 0.57 5.40
N ASP A 85 -15.79 -0.67 5.71
CA ASP A 85 -16.59 -1.52 6.59
C ASP A 85 -16.76 -0.89 7.99
N GLY A 86 -18.00 -0.82 8.43
CA GLY A 86 -18.34 -0.26 9.73
C GLY A 86 -18.22 1.25 9.88
N LEU A 87 -18.00 2.01 8.77
CA LEU A 87 -18.03 3.47 8.77
C LEU A 87 -19.45 3.99 8.54
N ASP A 88 -19.83 5.07 9.24
CA ASP A 88 -21.06 5.83 8.94
C ASP A 88 -20.72 7.08 8.11
N PRO A 89 -21.05 7.09 6.79
CA PRO A 89 -20.71 8.21 5.90
C PRO A 89 -21.39 9.53 6.29
N ARG A 90 -22.39 9.50 7.19
CA ARG A 90 -23.10 10.68 7.65
C ARG A 90 -22.52 11.29 8.94
N THR A 91 -21.54 10.63 9.55
CA THR A 91 -20.88 11.17 10.74
C THR A 91 -20.17 12.48 10.39
N PRO A 92 -20.43 13.58 11.13
CA PRO A 92 -19.76 14.84 10.91
C PRO A 92 -18.24 14.71 11.09
N PRO A 93 -17.43 15.54 10.39
CA PRO A 93 -15.99 15.52 10.54
C PRO A 93 -15.58 15.93 11.97
N PRO A 94 -14.72 15.15 12.64
CA PRO A 94 -14.15 15.59 13.91
C PRO A 94 -13.20 16.79 13.69
N PRO A 95 -13.04 17.66 14.70
CA PRO A 95 -12.15 18.81 14.59
C PRO A 95 -10.70 18.41 14.23
N GLY A 96 -10.11 19.13 13.28
CA GLY A 96 -8.73 18.93 12.85
C GLY A 96 -8.53 17.74 11.90
N TRP A 97 -9.62 17.14 11.38
CA TRP A 97 -9.58 16.14 10.31
C TRP A 97 -10.13 16.73 9.02
N TYR A 98 -9.27 16.86 8.03
CA TYR A 98 -9.60 17.39 6.71
C TYR A 98 -8.75 16.74 5.65
N ARG A 99 -9.12 16.92 4.39
CA ARG A 99 -8.37 16.49 3.22
C ARG A 99 -8.11 17.66 2.29
N VAL A 100 -7.01 17.60 1.55
CA VAL A 100 -6.69 18.55 0.48
C VAL A 100 -6.86 17.86 -0.86
N LEU A 101 -7.48 18.51 -1.80
CA LEU A 101 -7.92 18.00 -3.08
C LEU A 101 -7.38 18.87 -4.21
N SER A 102 -6.91 18.26 -5.26
CA SER A 102 -6.58 18.90 -6.53
C SER A 102 -6.62 17.86 -7.64
N ASP A 103 -6.97 18.25 -8.84
CA ASP A 103 -6.85 17.45 -10.06
C ASP A 103 -5.44 17.50 -10.68
N ASP A 104 -4.58 18.42 -10.22
CA ASP A 104 -3.17 18.51 -10.61
C ASP A 104 -2.27 17.82 -9.56
N GLU A 105 -1.68 16.68 -9.93
CA GLU A 105 -0.77 15.91 -9.09
C GLU A 105 0.48 16.72 -8.67
N ARG A 106 0.97 17.60 -9.54
CA ARG A 106 2.13 18.45 -9.24
C ARG A 106 1.78 19.50 -8.18
N LEU A 107 0.55 20.03 -8.23
CA LEU A 107 0.07 20.97 -7.23
C LEU A 107 -0.11 20.27 -5.89
N LEU A 108 -0.66 19.05 -5.85
CA LEU A 108 -0.73 18.26 -4.62
C LEU A 108 0.66 17.95 -4.05
N ALA A 109 1.62 17.56 -4.89
CA ALA A 109 2.98 17.34 -4.46
C ALA A 109 3.63 18.62 -3.88
N LEU A 110 3.33 19.79 -4.46
CA LEU A 110 3.78 21.08 -3.94
C LEU A 110 3.13 21.41 -2.60
N ILE A 111 1.83 21.16 -2.45
CA ILE A 111 1.11 21.33 -1.18
C ILE A 111 1.69 20.39 -0.12
N ALA A 112 1.91 19.13 -0.45
CA ALA A 112 2.52 18.16 0.45
C ALA A 112 3.92 18.58 0.93
N LYS A 113 4.67 19.29 0.09
CA LYS A 113 6.02 19.77 0.41
C LYS A 113 6.03 21.07 1.22
N GLN A 114 5.08 21.98 1.00
CA GLN A 114 5.06 23.32 1.58
C GLN A 114 4.05 23.47 2.74
N GLY A 115 2.98 22.66 2.72
CA GLY A 115 1.94 22.70 3.73
C GLY A 115 2.29 21.86 4.97
N ASP A 116 1.94 22.38 6.14
CA ASP A 116 2.03 21.63 7.39
C ASP A 116 0.77 20.79 7.60
N PRO A 117 0.86 19.44 7.67
CA PRO A 117 -0.28 18.59 7.96
C PRO A 117 -0.96 18.86 9.31
N ALA A 118 -0.25 19.50 10.24
CA ALA A 118 -0.79 19.90 11.54
C ALA A 118 -1.46 21.29 11.54
N ALA A 119 -1.33 22.03 10.43
CA ALA A 119 -1.95 23.35 10.33
C ALA A 119 -3.48 23.28 10.44
N PRO A 120 -4.14 24.33 10.96
CA PRO A 120 -5.58 24.47 10.84
C PRO A 120 -6.04 24.48 9.37
N LEU A 121 -7.25 23.97 9.12
CA LEU A 121 -7.85 23.93 7.79
C LEU A 121 -7.75 25.28 7.06
N GLU A 122 -8.02 26.37 7.79
CA GLU A 122 -8.08 27.74 7.27
C GLU A 122 -6.75 28.24 6.71
N THR A 123 -5.64 27.66 7.15
CA THR A 123 -4.28 28.14 6.83
C THR A 123 -3.47 27.15 6.01
N VAL A 124 -3.95 25.92 5.84
CA VAL A 124 -3.16 24.82 5.21
C VAL A 124 -2.72 25.14 3.78
N LEU A 125 -3.51 25.88 3.02
CA LEU A 125 -3.19 26.28 1.64
C LEU A 125 -2.40 27.60 1.55
N ALA A 126 -2.24 28.35 2.64
CA ALA A 126 -1.58 29.66 2.62
C ALA A 126 -0.13 29.62 2.12
N PRO A 127 0.74 28.64 2.50
CA PRO A 127 2.11 28.60 2.01
C PRO A 127 2.20 28.45 0.48
N VAL A 128 1.25 27.74 -0.12
CA VAL A 128 1.20 27.53 -1.57
C VAL A 128 0.57 28.75 -2.26
N ALA A 129 -0.49 29.31 -1.70
CA ALA A 129 -1.11 30.55 -2.22
C ALA A 129 -0.09 31.70 -2.32
N ALA A 130 0.78 31.85 -1.31
CA ALA A 130 1.82 32.86 -1.29
C ALA A 130 2.81 32.75 -2.47
N LEU A 131 3.03 31.55 -3.03
CA LEU A 131 3.90 31.37 -4.20
C LEU A 131 3.33 32.02 -5.47
N TRP A 132 2.02 32.21 -5.54
CA TRP A 132 1.33 32.87 -6.66
C TRP A 132 0.84 34.30 -6.31
N GLY A 133 1.18 34.80 -5.11
CA GLY A 133 0.72 36.11 -4.67
C GLY A 133 -0.80 36.21 -4.50
N THR A 134 -1.44 35.11 -4.14
CA THR A 134 -2.88 34.99 -3.88
C THR A 134 -3.12 34.57 -2.43
N GLU A 135 -4.35 34.63 -1.99
CA GLU A 135 -4.77 34.18 -0.66
C GLU A 135 -5.89 33.13 -0.80
N PRO A 136 -5.90 32.10 0.08
CA PRO A 136 -7.01 31.15 0.11
C PRO A 136 -8.29 31.83 0.59
N GLU A 137 -9.43 31.43 0.03
CA GLU A 137 -10.75 31.95 0.40
C GLU A 137 -11.55 30.89 1.16
N LEU A 138 -12.06 31.25 2.35
CA LEU A 138 -12.99 30.39 3.09
C LEU A 138 -14.41 30.57 2.54
N VAL A 139 -14.97 29.50 1.99
CA VAL A 139 -16.33 29.45 1.45
C VAL A 139 -17.14 28.41 2.21
N GLY A 140 -17.98 28.83 3.13
CA GLY A 140 -18.63 27.91 4.07
C GLY A 140 -17.62 27.29 5.02
N ASP A 141 -17.47 25.97 4.96
CA ASP A 141 -16.52 25.17 5.73
C ASP A 141 -15.33 24.66 4.87
N VAL A 142 -15.21 25.11 3.62
CA VAL A 142 -14.18 24.71 2.67
C VAL A 142 -13.24 25.88 2.37
N VAL A 143 -11.94 25.63 2.41
CA VAL A 143 -10.92 26.59 1.97
C VAL A 143 -10.58 26.33 0.52
N ARG A 144 -10.65 27.37 -0.29
CA ARG A 144 -10.47 27.33 -1.73
C ARG A 144 -9.21 28.10 -2.14
N LEU A 145 -8.42 27.53 -3.04
CA LEU A 145 -7.32 28.22 -3.72
C LEU A 145 -7.69 28.38 -5.18
N ASP A 146 -7.77 29.62 -5.64
CA ASP A 146 -8.09 29.96 -7.02
C ASP A 146 -6.83 30.46 -7.77
N ASP A 147 -6.79 30.21 -9.08
CA ASP A 147 -5.82 30.79 -9.98
C ASP A 147 -6.14 32.26 -10.32
N ALA A 148 -5.29 32.91 -11.12
CA ALA A 148 -5.51 34.29 -11.59
C ALA A 148 -6.79 34.44 -12.43
N GLY A 149 -7.29 33.37 -13.04
CA GLY A 149 -8.54 33.32 -13.79
C GLY A 149 -9.78 33.05 -12.90
N ARG A 150 -9.58 32.93 -11.59
CA ARG A 150 -10.60 32.57 -10.59
C ARG A 150 -11.16 31.14 -10.77
N ASN A 151 -10.34 30.24 -11.33
CA ASN A 151 -10.65 28.83 -11.33
C ASN A 151 -10.09 28.20 -10.07
N THR A 152 -10.88 27.37 -9.40
CA THR A 152 -10.43 26.65 -8.21
C THR A 152 -9.45 25.55 -8.62
N ILE A 153 -8.22 25.64 -8.11
CA ILE A 153 -7.13 24.69 -8.40
C ILE A 153 -6.82 23.74 -7.25
N ALA A 154 -7.21 24.11 -6.02
CA ALA A 154 -7.14 23.23 -4.87
C ALA A 154 -8.22 23.57 -3.84
N LEU A 155 -8.60 22.57 -3.07
CA LEU A 155 -9.57 22.69 -1.98
C LEU A 155 -8.98 22.03 -0.73
N ALA A 156 -9.23 22.63 0.44
CA ALA A 156 -9.12 21.93 1.73
C ALA A 156 -10.51 21.86 2.36
N ALA A 157 -10.97 20.65 2.67
CA ALA A 157 -12.32 20.40 3.15
C ALA A 157 -12.33 19.47 4.37
N PRO A 158 -13.22 19.70 5.36
CA PRO A 158 -13.40 18.77 6.47
C PRO A 158 -13.68 17.36 5.98
N GLN A 159 -13.10 16.35 6.63
CA GLN A 159 -13.26 14.96 6.25
C GLN A 159 -14.16 14.23 7.25
N GLY A 160 -15.43 14.07 6.88
CA GLY A 160 -16.45 13.35 7.66
C GLY A 160 -16.47 11.86 7.33
N GLY A 161 -17.53 11.17 7.76
CA GLY A 161 -17.75 9.76 7.48
C GLY A 161 -16.82 8.84 8.27
N GLU A 162 -16.41 9.25 9.46
CA GLU A 162 -15.51 8.49 10.34
C GLU A 162 -14.14 8.17 9.70
N ARG A 163 -13.65 9.01 8.73
CA ARG A 163 -12.38 8.79 8.01
C ARG A 163 -11.11 8.94 8.86
N GLU A 164 -11.22 9.34 10.11
CA GLU A 164 -10.13 9.27 11.10
C GLU A 164 -9.83 7.84 11.58
N ARG A 165 -10.78 6.91 11.40
CA ARG A 165 -10.71 5.53 11.92
C ARG A 165 -9.88 4.56 11.06
N PRO A 166 -9.99 4.56 9.71
CA PRO A 166 -9.12 3.73 8.89
C PRO A 166 -7.64 3.98 9.20
N CYS A 167 -6.87 2.91 9.29
CA CYS A 167 -5.47 2.95 9.69
C CYS A 167 -4.68 1.89 8.95
N GLU A 168 -3.87 2.29 8.02
CA GLU A 168 -2.84 1.46 7.42
C GLU A 168 -1.53 1.70 8.16
N ILE A 169 -0.97 0.63 8.75
CA ILE A 169 0.33 0.66 9.40
C ILE A 169 1.40 0.34 8.35
N VAL A 170 2.23 1.32 8.01
CA VAL A 170 3.33 1.18 7.06
C VAL A 170 4.63 1.05 7.85
N THR A 171 5.30 -0.11 7.75
CA THR A 171 6.60 -0.31 8.42
C THR A 171 7.76 0.20 7.57
N PRO A 172 8.89 0.60 8.17
CA PRO A 172 10.15 0.62 7.43
C PRO A 172 10.48 -0.81 6.96
N PRO A 173 11.32 -0.99 5.91
CA PRO A 173 11.74 -2.31 5.50
C PRO A 173 12.53 -3.02 6.62
N LEU A 174 11.98 -4.10 7.15
CA LEU A 174 12.55 -4.92 8.23
C LEU A 174 13.51 -5.93 7.65
N ALA A 175 14.72 -6.02 8.20
CA ALA A 175 15.75 -6.97 7.74
C ALA A 175 15.76 -8.28 8.54
N THR A 176 15.39 -8.21 9.81
CA THR A 176 15.37 -9.33 10.76
C THR A 176 14.31 -9.08 11.84
N GLY A 177 13.97 -10.12 12.61
CA GLY A 177 13.05 -9.96 13.76
C GLY A 177 11.63 -9.54 13.35
N HIS A 178 11.18 -9.92 12.15
CA HIS A 178 9.91 -9.47 11.56
C HIS A 178 8.72 -9.70 12.48
N GLN A 179 8.66 -10.88 13.13
CA GLN A 179 7.55 -11.21 14.02
C GLN A 179 7.52 -10.29 15.24
N ASP A 180 8.65 -10.06 15.89
CA ASP A 180 8.73 -9.22 17.08
C ASP A 180 8.42 -7.77 16.71
N ALA A 181 8.99 -7.28 15.60
CA ALA A 181 8.73 -5.93 15.12
C ALA A 181 7.25 -5.69 14.75
N LEU A 182 6.58 -6.69 14.15
CA LEU A 182 5.15 -6.62 13.89
C LEU A 182 4.32 -6.70 15.18
N ALA A 183 4.71 -7.55 16.12
CA ALA A 183 4.04 -7.65 17.42
C ALA A 183 4.09 -6.32 18.19
N GLU A 184 5.24 -5.62 18.17
CA GLU A 184 5.37 -4.27 18.75
C GLU A 184 4.34 -3.26 18.24
N LEU A 185 3.84 -3.41 17.02
CA LEU A 185 2.84 -2.54 16.41
C LEU A 185 1.40 -3.04 16.61
N LEU A 186 1.19 -4.35 16.48
CA LEU A 186 -0.13 -4.97 16.44
C LEU A 186 -0.71 -5.24 17.83
N GLU A 187 0.13 -5.52 18.84
CA GLU A 187 -0.37 -5.67 20.22
C GLU A 187 -0.99 -4.38 20.76
N PRO A 188 -0.34 -3.20 20.64
CA PRO A 188 -0.96 -1.93 21.00
C PRO A 188 -2.24 -1.63 20.21
N ALA A 189 -2.27 -1.93 18.92
CA ALA A 189 -3.47 -1.75 18.11
C ALA A 189 -4.64 -2.62 18.64
N ARG A 190 -4.38 -3.89 18.96
CA ARG A 190 -5.35 -4.81 19.54
C ARG A 190 -5.83 -4.35 20.92
N GLU A 191 -4.94 -3.90 21.80
CA GLU A 191 -5.27 -3.37 23.12
C GLU A 191 -6.15 -2.11 23.04
N LEU A 192 -5.94 -1.27 22.02
CA LEU A 192 -6.77 -0.11 21.73
C LEU A 192 -8.11 -0.47 21.07
N GLY A 193 -8.35 -1.75 20.75
CA GLY A 193 -9.58 -2.24 20.14
C GLY A 193 -9.65 -2.08 18.62
N PHE A 194 -8.52 -1.95 17.94
CA PHE A 194 -8.49 -2.00 16.48
C PHE A 194 -8.93 -3.37 15.99
N THR A 195 -9.58 -3.39 14.85
CA THR A 195 -10.10 -4.61 14.21
C THR A 195 -9.62 -4.70 12.77
N VAL A 196 -9.79 -5.87 12.17
CA VAL A 196 -9.57 -6.12 10.75
C VAL A 196 -10.92 -5.96 10.04
N PRO A 197 -11.13 -4.92 9.22
CA PRO A 197 -12.35 -4.79 8.43
C PRO A 197 -12.44 -5.84 7.32
N ASN A 198 -13.65 -6.07 6.80
CA ASN A 198 -13.90 -7.15 5.84
C ASN A 198 -13.03 -7.07 4.57
N GLU A 199 -12.72 -5.86 4.10
CA GLU A 199 -11.96 -5.63 2.89
C GLU A 199 -10.45 -5.50 3.12
N ALA A 200 -9.99 -5.61 4.38
CA ALA A 200 -8.59 -5.38 4.73
C ALA A 200 -7.65 -6.45 4.17
N ALA A 201 -6.44 -6.00 3.88
CA ALA A 201 -5.33 -6.79 3.40
C ALA A 201 -4.04 -6.53 4.21
N VAL A 202 -3.03 -7.34 3.96
CA VAL A 202 -1.63 -7.06 4.28
C VAL A 202 -0.84 -7.07 2.97
N HIS A 203 -0.08 -6.01 2.72
CA HIS A 203 0.81 -5.93 1.57
C HIS A 203 2.25 -6.15 1.99
N LEU A 204 3.02 -6.84 1.13
CA LEU A 204 4.44 -7.10 1.33
C LEU A 204 5.23 -6.34 0.28
N HIS A 205 6.14 -5.48 0.71
CA HIS A 205 7.07 -4.76 -0.15
C HIS A 205 8.45 -5.39 -0.05
N LEU A 206 8.90 -6.05 -1.12
CA LEU A 206 10.20 -6.67 -1.21
C LEU A 206 11.13 -5.82 -2.09
N ASP A 207 12.45 -5.90 -1.83
CA ASP A 207 13.46 -5.28 -2.68
C ASP A 207 13.28 -5.76 -4.13
N GLY A 208 13.12 -4.81 -5.05
CA GLY A 208 12.87 -5.07 -6.46
C GLY A 208 14.10 -5.50 -7.26
N ALA A 209 15.30 -5.14 -6.79
CA ALA A 209 16.54 -5.38 -7.53
C ALA A 209 16.74 -6.84 -7.96
N PRO A 210 16.49 -7.88 -7.13
CA PRO A 210 16.63 -9.29 -7.54
C PRO A 210 15.66 -9.70 -8.66
N PHE A 211 14.54 -8.99 -8.83
CA PHE A 211 13.48 -9.32 -9.78
C PHE A 211 13.56 -8.53 -11.10
N ARG A 212 14.64 -7.77 -11.33
CA ARG A 212 14.83 -6.99 -12.57
C ARG A 212 15.40 -7.80 -13.73
N ASP A 213 15.93 -9.00 -13.48
CA ASP A 213 16.29 -9.92 -14.56
C ASP A 213 15.00 -10.32 -15.31
N PRO A 214 14.95 -10.20 -16.66
CA PRO A 214 13.73 -10.47 -17.42
C PRO A 214 13.19 -11.89 -17.22
N ARG A 215 14.05 -12.89 -17.09
CA ARG A 215 13.67 -14.29 -16.81
C ARG A 215 13.02 -14.40 -15.44
N VAL A 216 13.62 -13.79 -14.41
CA VAL A 216 13.10 -13.81 -13.05
C VAL A 216 11.76 -13.08 -12.98
N LEU A 217 11.65 -11.89 -13.62
CA LEU A 217 10.41 -11.14 -13.67
C LEU A 217 9.31 -11.92 -14.40
N ALA A 218 9.65 -12.60 -15.51
CA ALA A 218 8.71 -13.50 -16.19
C ALA A 218 8.25 -14.64 -15.28
N ASN A 219 9.14 -15.27 -14.51
CA ASN A 219 8.77 -16.32 -13.55
C ASN A 219 7.81 -15.80 -12.48
N VAL A 220 8.00 -14.57 -11.98
CA VAL A 220 7.05 -13.93 -11.05
C VAL A 220 5.68 -13.72 -11.71
N VAL A 221 5.64 -13.21 -12.94
CA VAL A 221 4.38 -13.06 -13.69
C VAL A 221 3.67 -14.40 -13.86
N LEU A 222 4.40 -15.45 -14.24
CA LEU A 222 3.85 -16.80 -14.43
C LEU A 222 3.37 -17.43 -13.12
N LEU A 223 4.09 -17.23 -12.01
CA LEU A 223 3.67 -17.68 -10.68
C LEU A 223 2.26 -17.14 -10.35
N PHE A 224 2.09 -15.83 -10.44
CA PHE A 224 0.82 -15.18 -10.09
C PHE A 224 -0.30 -15.40 -11.13
N ALA A 225 0.05 -15.76 -12.38
CA ALA A 225 -0.93 -16.07 -13.41
C ALA A 225 -1.38 -17.54 -13.41
N TYR A 226 -0.43 -18.48 -13.31
CA TYR A 226 -0.73 -19.91 -13.44
C TYR A 226 -1.32 -20.51 -12.17
N TRP A 227 -0.85 -20.08 -11.01
CA TRP A 227 -1.31 -20.58 -9.70
C TRP A 227 -2.15 -19.55 -8.93
N ARG A 228 -2.78 -18.63 -9.63
CA ARG A 228 -3.56 -17.56 -9.01
C ARG A 228 -4.56 -18.08 -7.99
N GLU A 229 -5.44 -19.00 -8.39
CA GLU A 229 -6.50 -19.50 -7.51
C GLU A 229 -5.94 -20.39 -6.37
N PRO A 230 -5.03 -21.35 -6.62
CA PRO A 230 -4.37 -22.08 -5.53
C PRO A 230 -3.63 -21.17 -4.53
N LEU A 231 -2.95 -20.13 -5.03
CA LEU A 231 -2.23 -19.19 -4.19
C LEU A 231 -3.18 -18.39 -3.30
N ARG A 232 -4.30 -17.93 -3.85
CA ARG A 232 -5.34 -17.22 -3.10
C ARG A 232 -6.04 -18.12 -2.08
N GLU A 233 -6.29 -19.38 -2.41
CA GLU A 233 -6.85 -20.38 -1.49
C GLU A 233 -5.88 -20.66 -0.33
N LEU A 234 -4.62 -20.93 -0.63
CA LEU A 234 -3.59 -21.25 0.37
C LEU A 234 -3.33 -20.10 1.34
N LEU A 235 -3.30 -18.88 0.83
CA LEU A 235 -3.12 -17.66 1.63
C LEU A 235 -4.42 -17.22 2.33
N GLN A 236 -5.57 -17.80 1.96
CA GLN A 236 -6.89 -17.36 2.40
C GLN A 236 -7.15 -15.90 2.03
N THR A 237 -6.79 -15.53 0.78
CA THR A 237 -7.01 -14.17 0.26
C THR A 237 -8.45 -13.75 0.45
N ASN A 238 -8.65 -12.57 1.02
CA ASN A 238 -9.96 -12.06 1.31
C ASN A 238 -10.75 -11.72 0.02
N PRO A 239 -11.89 -12.40 -0.25
CA PRO A 239 -12.68 -12.14 -1.45
C PRO A 239 -13.36 -10.76 -1.46
N ALA A 240 -13.44 -10.08 -0.31
CA ALA A 240 -13.98 -8.73 -0.22
C ALA A 240 -12.98 -7.65 -0.68
N CYS A 241 -11.68 -7.97 -0.83
CA CYS A 241 -10.69 -7.07 -1.42
C CYS A 241 -11.02 -6.81 -2.89
N ARG A 242 -11.38 -5.58 -3.22
CA ARG A 242 -11.89 -5.20 -4.54
C ARG A 242 -10.81 -4.81 -5.55
N ARG A 243 -9.58 -4.61 -5.09
CA ARG A 243 -8.46 -4.12 -5.91
C ARG A 243 -7.41 -5.21 -6.13
N LEU A 244 -7.87 -6.43 -6.46
CA LEU A 244 -7.05 -7.60 -6.73
C LEU A 244 -7.51 -8.24 -8.05
N ALA A 245 -7.00 -7.73 -9.17
CA ALA A 245 -7.24 -8.28 -10.49
C ALA A 245 -6.19 -9.34 -10.87
N PRO A 246 -6.51 -10.30 -11.77
CA PRO A 246 -5.50 -11.14 -12.41
C PRO A 246 -4.59 -10.30 -13.30
N LEU A 247 -3.31 -10.65 -13.39
CA LEU A 247 -2.37 -9.94 -14.26
C LEU A 247 -2.86 -9.87 -15.72
N PRO A 248 -2.51 -8.80 -16.48
CA PRO A 248 -2.96 -8.62 -17.84
C PRO A 248 -2.51 -9.76 -18.76
N GLU A 249 -3.40 -10.23 -19.63
CA GLU A 249 -3.12 -11.32 -20.57
C GLU A 249 -1.91 -11.02 -21.48
N GLN A 250 -1.74 -9.75 -21.89
CA GLN A 250 -0.62 -9.30 -22.70
C GLN A 250 0.73 -9.47 -21.97
N LEU A 251 0.76 -9.14 -20.68
CA LEU A 251 1.94 -9.33 -19.86
C LEU A 251 2.25 -10.83 -19.65
N VAL A 252 1.22 -11.63 -19.37
CA VAL A 252 1.37 -13.09 -19.21
C VAL A 252 1.85 -13.74 -20.51
N ALA A 253 1.32 -13.33 -21.66
CA ALA A 253 1.76 -13.80 -22.97
C ALA A 253 3.22 -13.45 -23.27
N ALA A 254 3.66 -12.24 -22.89
CA ALA A 254 5.06 -11.84 -23.00
C ALA A 254 5.97 -12.69 -22.11
N ALA A 255 5.56 -12.94 -20.87
CA ALA A 255 6.30 -13.75 -19.90
C ALA A 255 6.40 -15.24 -20.29
N SER A 256 5.43 -15.74 -21.06
CA SER A 256 5.38 -17.14 -21.50
C SER A 256 6.31 -17.44 -22.70
N ARG A 257 7.02 -16.46 -23.24
CA ARG A 257 7.99 -16.67 -24.33
C ARG A 257 9.19 -17.49 -23.83
N PRO A 258 9.83 -18.29 -24.70
CA PRO A 258 11.00 -19.08 -24.31
C PRO A 258 12.17 -18.22 -23.75
N GLU A 259 12.36 -17.04 -24.31
CA GLU A 259 13.38 -16.05 -23.90
C GLU A 259 12.72 -14.67 -23.79
N PRO A 260 12.03 -14.39 -22.65
CA PRO A 260 11.36 -13.13 -22.46
C PRO A 260 12.38 -12.00 -22.27
N GLY A 261 12.31 -10.96 -23.11
CA GLY A 261 13.10 -9.73 -22.97
C GLY A 261 12.39 -8.71 -22.07
N PHE A 262 13.16 -7.78 -21.49
CA PHE A 262 12.58 -6.70 -20.68
C PHE A 262 11.60 -5.84 -21.49
N ASP A 263 11.96 -5.53 -22.75
CA ASP A 263 11.12 -4.72 -23.65
C ASP A 263 9.80 -5.42 -23.97
N ASP A 264 9.78 -6.76 -24.09
CA ASP A 264 8.56 -7.54 -24.30
C ASP A 264 7.63 -7.47 -23.08
N LEU A 265 8.20 -7.61 -21.87
CA LEU A 265 7.47 -7.51 -20.61
C LEU A 265 6.92 -6.09 -20.40
N TYR A 266 7.74 -5.08 -20.66
CA TYR A 266 7.35 -3.68 -20.56
C TYR A 266 6.18 -3.38 -21.51
N LYS A 267 6.29 -3.79 -22.77
CA LYS A 267 5.23 -3.61 -23.76
C LYS A 267 3.96 -4.36 -23.39
N GLY A 268 4.07 -5.61 -22.92
CA GLY A 268 2.92 -6.38 -22.44
C GLY A 268 2.21 -5.73 -21.25
N ALA A 269 2.97 -5.08 -20.35
CA ALA A 269 2.44 -4.33 -19.23
C ALA A 269 1.72 -3.04 -19.67
N GLU A 270 2.29 -2.31 -20.63
CA GLU A 270 1.71 -1.09 -21.19
C GLU A 270 0.42 -1.39 -21.97
N GLU A 271 0.45 -2.37 -22.89
CA GLU A 271 -0.73 -2.81 -23.67
C GLU A 271 -1.84 -3.39 -22.80
N GLY A 272 -1.48 -4.01 -21.67
CA GLY A 272 -2.40 -4.56 -20.67
C GLY A 272 -2.84 -3.57 -19.59
N GLU A 273 -2.47 -2.28 -19.70
CA GLU A 273 -2.81 -1.23 -18.74
C GLU A 273 -2.45 -1.62 -17.29
N LEU A 274 -1.23 -2.16 -17.09
CA LEU A 274 -0.76 -2.59 -15.77
C LEU A 274 -0.88 -1.43 -14.77
N SER A 275 -1.48 -1.69 -13.63
CA SER A 275 -1.65 -0.76 -12.53
C SER A 275 -1.28 -1.39 -11.18
N LYS A 276 -1.36 -0.65 -10.09
CA LYS A 276 -1.15 -1.19 -8.74
C LYS A 276 -2.27 -2.13 -8.26
N TYR A 277 -3.37 -2.29 -8.99
CA TYR A 277 -4.59 -2.98 -8.54
C TYR A 277 -4.67 -4.45 -8.97
N PHE A 278 -3.53 -5.10 -9.15
CA PHE A 278 -3.41 -6.53 -9.43
C PHE A 278 -2.95 -7.30 -8.18
N ASP A 279 -3.05 -8.63 -8.21
CA ASP A 279 -2.64 -9.51 -7.10
C ASP A 279 -1.18 -9.28 -6.68
N VAL A 280 -0.34 -8.88 -7.63
CA VAL A 280 1.02 -8.40 -7.44
C VAL A 280 1.22 -7.09 -8.22
N ASN A 281 1.74 -6.08 -7.57
CA ASN A 281 2.05 -4.80 -8.20
C ASN A 281 3.49 -4.81 -8.72
N LEU A 282 3.62 -4.83 -10.03
CA LEU A 282 4.89 -4.83 -10.76
C LEU A 282 5.18 -3.47 -11.41
N THR A 283 4.35 -2.45 -11.16
CA THR A 283 4.48 -1.14 -11.82
C THR A 283 5.84 -0.49 -11.57
N GLN A 284 6.43 -0.70 -10.39
CA GLN A 284 7.74 -0.13 -10.08
C GLN A 284 8.90 -0.87 -10.78
N LEU A 285 8.74 -2.15 -11.10
CA LEU A 285 9.74 -2.94 -11.84
C LEU A 285 9.66 -2.67 -13.33
N LEU A 286 8.45 -2.41 -13.84
CA LEU A 286 8.14 -2.19 -15.27
C LEU A 286 7.95 -0.70 -15.60
N SER A 287 8.51 0.21 -14.79
CA SER A 287 8.50 1.65 -15.03
C SER A 287 9.86 2.14 -15.51
N ALA A 288 9.86 3.05 -16.48
CA ALA A 288 11.07 3.77 -16.88
C ALA A 288 11.57 4.73 -15.78
N HIS A 289 10.69 5.17 -14.90
CA HIS A 289 10.98 6.10 -13.81
C HIS A 289 10.32 5.63 -12.50
N PRO A 290 10.85 4.55 -11.88
CA PRO A 290 10.28 4.02 -10.66
C PRO A 290 10.45 5.02 -9.50
N LEU A 291 9.40 5.22 -8.73
CA LEU A 291 9.44 6.01 -7.49
C LEU A 291 10.06 5.23 -6.33
N ARG A 292 9.93 3.90 -6.37
CA ARG A 292 10.47 2.96 -5.39
C ARG A 292 11.01 1.75 -6.15
N ASP A 293 11.99 1.06 -5.61
CA ASP A 293 12.49 -0.20 -6.18
C ASP A 293 11.93 -1.38 -5.39
N THR A 294 10.63 -1.64 -5.59
CA THR A 294 9.93 -2.70 -4.86
C THR A 294 9.03 -3.55 -5.75
N LEU A 295 8.96 -4.84 -5.41
CA LEU A 295 7.88 -5.74 -5.79
C LEU A 295 6.88 -5.75 -4.63
N GLU A 296 5.58 -5.54 -4.90
CA GLU A 296 4.54 -5.51 -3.88
C GLU A 296 3.57 -6.67 -4.08
N VAL A 297 3.47 -7.58 -3.09
CA VAL A 297 2.48 -8.66 -3.06
C VAL A 297 1.29 -8.21 -2.23
N ARG A 298 0.06 -8.31 -2.78
CA ARG A 298 -1.14 -7.66 -2.23
C ARG A 298 -2.23 -8.64 -1.76
N ILE A 299 -2.03 -9.93 -1.93
CA ILE A 299 -3.08 -10.96 -1.76
C ILE A 299 -3.17 -11.56 -0.34
N LEU A 300 -2.40 -11.07 0.62
CA LEU A 300 -2.52 -11.56 1.99
C LEU A 300 -3.78 -10.96 2.64
N PRO A 301 -4.57 -11.75 3.37
CA PRO A 301 -5.71 -11.22 4.11
C PRO A 301 -5.26 -10.29 5.24
N GLY A 302 -6.12 -9.37 5.65
CA GLY A 302 -5.91 -8.56 6.84
C GLY A 302 -5.71 -9.44 8.07
N ALA A 303 -4.81 -9.04 8.97
CA ALA A 303 -4.53 -9.77 10.21
C ALA A 303 -4.04 -8.83 11.32
N LEU A 304 -4.29 -9.22 12.57
CA LEU A 304 -3.78 -8.58 13.81
C LEU A 304 -2.80 -9.49 14.56
N ASP A 305 -2.46 -10.65 14.01
CA ASP A 305 -1.48 -11.56 14.57
C ASP A 305 -0.18 -11.55 13.77
N ALA A 306 0.91 -11.16 14.42
CA ALA A 306 2.21 -11.05 13.78
C ALA A 306 2.73 -12.41 13.26
N ALA A 307 2.48 -13.50 13.98
CA ALA A 307 2.92 -14.83 13.56
C ALA A 307 2.15 -15.30 12.31
N GLU A 308 0.86 -14.99 12.23
CA GLU A 308 0.04 -15.27 11.05
C GLU A 308 0.54 -14.54 9.81
N ILE A 309 0.85 -13.24 9.93
CA ILE A 309 1.41 -12.44 8.84
C ILE A 309 2.76 -13.02 8.38
N VAL A 310 3.67 -13.32 9.33
CA VAL A 310 5.00 -13.85 9.02
C VAL A 310 4.94 -15.24 8.39
N ASN A 311 4.02 -16.11 8.82
CA ASN A 311 3.82 -17.43 8.22
C ASN A 311 3.41 -17.32 6.74
N ARG A 312 2.47 -16.43 6.41
CA ARG A 312 2.06 -16.18 5.01
C ARG A 312 3.17 -15.52 4.19
N ALA A 313 3.87 -14.55 4.78
CA ALA A 313 5.02 -13.91 4.14
C ALA A 313 6.15 -14.89 3.84
N ALA A 314 6.40 -15.87 4.71
CA ALA A 314 7.41 -16.91 4.49
C ALA A 314 7.08 -17.83 3.31
N LEU A 315 5.79 -18.16 3.13
CA LEU A 315 5.36 -18.90 1.94
C LEU A 315 5.61 -18.11 0.66
N ILE A 316 5.22 -16.83 0.65
CA ILE A 316 5.49 -15.95 -0.50
C ILE A 316 7.00 -15.85 -0.76
N GLU A 317 7.81 -15.70 0.29
CA GLU A 317 9.26 -15.63 0.15
C GLU A 317 9.84 -16.91 -0.50
N LEU A 318 9.37 -18.10 -0.11
CA LEU A 318 9.78 -19.37 -0.72
C LEU A 318 9.42 -19.43 -2.21
N LEU A 319 8.20 -19.06 -2.57
CA LEU A 319 7.75 -19.06 -3.96
C LEU A 319 8.51 -18.04 -4.82
N LEU A 320 8.81 -16.86 -4.27
CA LEU A 320 9.63 -15.86 -4.95
C LEU A 320 11.09 -16.31 -5.08
N ASP A 321 11.64 -17.03 -4.10
CA ASP A 321 12.98 -17.62 -4.21
C ASP A 321 13.03 -18.62 -5.37
N ARG A 322 11.99 -19.45 -5.56
CA ARG A 322 11.91 -20.36 -6.70
C ARG A 322 11.95 -19.64 -8.05
N CYS A 323 11.37 -18.43 -8.11
CA CYS A 323 11.45 -17.60 -9.32
C CYS A 323 12.89 -17.15 -9.65
N LEU A 324 13.78 -17.06 -8.66
CA LEU A 324 15.17 -16.65 -8.81
C LEU A 324 16.10 -17.78 -9.22
N GLU A 325 15.70 -19.03 -8.99
CA GLU A 325 16.54 -20.21 -9.28
C GLU A 325 16.81 -20.34 -10.78
N PRO A 326 18.00 -20.88 -11.17
CA PRO A 326 18.36 -21.04 -12.58
C PRO A 326 17.56 -22.13 -13.28
N GLU A 327 16.99 -23.08 -12.53
CA GLU A 327 16.17 -24.16 -13.07
C GLU A 327 14.92 -23.61 -13.78
N PRO A 328 14.50 -24.21 -14.91
CA PRO A 328 13.33 -23.77 -15.63
C PRO A 328 12.10 -23.67 -14.72
N PHE A 329 11.39 -22.53 -14.82
CA PHE A 329 10.14 -22.37 -14.10
C PHE A 329 9.06 -23.22 -14.78
N PRO A 330 8.25 -23.98 -14.00
CA PRO A 330 7.23 -24.83 -14.57
C PRO A 330 6.19 -24.04 -15.38
N HIS A 331 5.70 -24.65 -16.46
CA HIS A 331 4.61 -24.11 -17.25
C HIS A 331 3.32 -24.86 -16.94
N ALA A 332 2.28 -24.12 -16.56
CA ALA A 332 0.92 -24.62 -16.43
C ALA A 332 -0.01 -23.77 -17.32
N PRO A 333 -1.18 -24.28 -17.73
CA PRO A 333 -2.18 -23.40 -18.30
C PRO A 333 -2.59 -22.30 -17.32
N VAL A 334 -2.80 -21.09 -17.81
CA VAL A 334 -3.19 -19.95 -16.97
C VAL A 334 -4.42 -20.31 -16.12
N GLY A 335 -4.30 -20.15 -14.81
CA GLY A 335 -5.36 -20.47 -13.84
C GLY A 335 -5.60 -21.96 -13.59
N ASN A 336 -4.78 -22.86 -14.14
CA ASN A 336 -4.92 -24.32 -13.99
C ASN A 336 -3.78 -25.00 -13.24
N GLY A 337 -2.87 -24.25 -12.61
CA GLY A 337 -1.90 -24.80 -11.66
C GLY A 337 -2.63 -25.42 -10.47
N SER A 338 -2.15 -26.57 -9.96
CA SER A 338 -2.72 -27.21 -8.78
C SER A 338 -2.12 -26.67 -7.48
N LEU A 339 -2.80 -26.92 -6.36
CA LEU A 339 -2.26 -26.61 -5.03
C LEU A 339 -1.02 -27.48 -4.74
N ASP A 340 -1.05 -28.74 -5.16
CA ASP A 340 0.08 -29.67 -4.95
C ASP A 340 1.33 -29.19 -5.68
N ASP A 341 1.21 -28.73 -6.95
CA ASP A 341 2.33 -28.15 -7.70
C ASP A 341 2.89 -26.90 -7.00
N LEU A 342 2.01 -26.05 -6.44
CA LEU A 342 2.43 -24.84 -5.72
C LEU A 342 3.19 -25.18 -4.43
N LEU A 343 2.74 -26.18 -3.70
CA LEU A 343 3.42 -26.68 -2.49
C LEU A 343 4.76 -27.35 -2.84
N GLU A 344 4.85 -28.04 -3.97
CA GLU A 344 6.10 -28.61 -4.47
C GLU A 344 7.13 -27.52 -4.81
N LEU A 345 6.72 -26.44 -5.50
CA LEU A 345 7.58 -25.29 -5.76
C LEU A 345 8.13 -24.65 -4.46
N ALA A 346 7.28 -24.50 -3.45
CA ALA A 346 7.71 -23.99 -2.14
C ALA A 346 8.68 -24.96 -1.44
N ALA A 347 8.45 -26.26 -1.55
CA ALA A 347 9.28 -27.29 -0.95
C ALA A 347 10.67 -27.38 -1.64
N GLU A 348 10.75 -27.22 -2.96
CA GLU A 348 12.01 -27.14 -3.70
C GLU A 348 12.89 -26.01 -3.16
N SER A 349 12.35 -24.79 -3.05
CA SER A 349 13.07 -23.64 -2.49
C SER A 349 13.47 -23.85 -1.03
N LEU A 350 12.63 -24.50 -0.23
CA LEU A 350 12.97 -24.79 1.15
C LEU A 350 14.16 -25.76 1.23
N ALA A 351 14.20 -26.78 0.38
CA ALA A 351 15.31 -27.72 0.29
C ALA A 351 16.63 -27.04 -0.17
N ALA A 352 16.54 -26.09 -1.10
CA ALA A 352 17.69 -25.30 -1.56
C ALA A 352 18.27 -24.36 -0.49
N ARG A 353 17.47 -23.99 0.53
CA ARG A 353 17.91 -23.15 1.66
C ARG A 353 18.70 -23.92 2.75
N GLY A 354 18.62 -25.23 2.80
CA GLY A 354 19.26 -26.11 3.80
C GLY A 354 20.65 -26.49 3.39
#